data_72c4f816cee4ab23e206027f85a60982
#
_entry.id   72c4f816cee4ab23e206027f85a60982
#
_cell.length_a   1.000
_cell.length_b   1.000
_cell.length_c   1.000
_cell.angle_alpha   90.00
_cell.angle_beta   90.00
_cell.angle_gamma   90.00
#
_symmetry.space_group_name_H-M   'P 1'
#
loop_
_entity.id
_entity.type
_entity.pdbx_description
1 polymer ?
#
loop_
_entity_poly.entity_id
_entity_poly.type
_entity_poly.pdbx_seq_one_letter_code
_entity_poly.pdbx_strand_id
1 'polypeptide(L)'
;MKQVILYNLAPHVTDEQYKDYVINEKGPLLDSFDSVEKFELVRISSCMQGEIPYHYVGILHVKDPEAFMKNDAPSQKMQDFAAKWSTMVDPGFYSLTGEEIY
;
A
#
# COMPACT_ATOMS: atom_id res chain seq x y z
N MET A 1 8.66 -8.28 -8.96
CA MET A 1 7.20 -8.03 -8.95
C MET A 1 6.90 -6.79 -8.14
N LYS A 2 5.99 -5.98 -8.63
CA LYS A 2 5.51 -4.81 -7.88
C LYS A 2 4.00 -4.86 -7.74
N GLN A 3 3.53 -4.51 -6.55
CA GLN A 3 2.11 -4.23 -6.33
C GLN A 3 1.93 -2.73 -6.27
N VAL A 4 1.01 -2.22 -7.08
CA VAL A 4 0.70 -0.79 -7.15
C VAL A 4 -0.74 -0.62 -6.68
N ILE A 5 -0.93 0.13 -5.60
CA ILE A 5 -2.24 0.29 -4.99
C ILE A 5 -2.63 1.76 -5.08
N LEU A 6 -3.76 2.02 -5.76
CA LEU A 6 -4.31 3.36 -5.96
C LEU A 6 -5.52 3.51 -5.06
N TYR A 7 -5.51 4.51 -4.18
CA TYR A 7 -6.59 4.64 -3.21
C TYR A 7 -6.78 6.05 -2.66
N ASN A 8 -7.92 6.24 -2.01
CA ASN A 8 -8.25 7.42 -1.24
C ASN A 8 -8.51 7.01 0.19
N LEU A 9 -8.39 7.94 1.13
CA LEU A 9 -8.71 7.68 2.53
C LEU A 9 -10.23 7.69 2.74
N ALA A 10 -10.68 6.96 3.74
CA ALA A 10 -12.06 7.05 4.21
C ALA A 10 -12.33 8.47 4.74
N PRO A 11 -13.59 8.96 4.68
CA PRO A 11 -13.90 10.34 5.06
C PRO A 11 -13.51 10.73 6.49
N HIS A 12 -13.44 9.77 7.41
CA HIS A 12 -13.11 10.02 8.81
C HIS A 12 -11.61 10.04 9.10
N VAL A 13 -10.76 9.80 8.08
CA VAL A 13 -9.30 9.74 8.25
C VAL A 13 -8.67 10.94 7.56
N THR A 14 -7.88 11.71 8.32
CA THR A 14 -7.13 12.84 7.77
C THR A 14 -5.78 12.36 7.20
N ASP A 15 -5.19 13.19 6.32
CA ASP A 15 -3.84 12.92 5.78
C ASP A 15 -2.81 12.79 6.91
N GLU A 16 -2.92 13.63 7.93
CA GLU A 16 -1.99 13.62 9.07
C GLU A 16 -2.11 12.33 9.88
N GLN A 17 -3.33 11.90 10.18
CA GLN A 17 -3.57 10.64 10.87
C GLN A 17 -3.02 9.46 10.08
N TYR A 18 -3.22 9.47 8.77
CA TYR A 18 -2.73 8.39 7.92
C TYR A 18 -1.20 8.38 7.84
N LYS A 19 -0.57 9.55 7.77
CA LYS A 19 0.89 9.66 7.78
C LYS A 19 1.48 9.05 9.06
N ASP A 20 0.89 9.36 10.21
CA ASP A 20 1.33 8.80 11.48
C ASP A 20 1.20 7.28 11.51
N TYR A 21 0.10 6.75 11.01
CA TYR A 21 -0.11 5.32 10.88
C TYR A 21 0.94 4.67 9.96
N VAL A 22 1.23 5.28 8.82
CA VAL A 22 2.22 4.75 7.87
C VAL A 22 3.62 4.72 8.47
N ILE A 23 4.03 5.81 9.11
CA ILE A 23 5.37 5.92 9.70
C ILE A 23 5.55 4.95 10.88
N ASN A 24 4.54 4.83 11.72
CA ASN A 24 4.65 4.08 12.97
C ASN A 24 4.26 2.60 12.85
N GLU A 25 3.40 2.24 11.88
CA GLU A 25 2.87 0.88 11.79
C GLU A 25 3.03 0.25 10.41
N LYS A 26 2.42 0.85 9.38
CA LYS A 26 2.34 0.25 8.04
C LYS A 26 3.71 0.08 7.38
N GLY A 27 4.52 1.13 7.36
CA GLY A 27 5.83 1.10 6.74
C GLY A 27 6.75 0.06 7.37
N PRO A 28 6.98 0.12 8.70
CA PRO A 28 7.78 -0.88 9.39
C PRO A 28 7.29 -2.31 9.21
N LEU A 29 5.96 -2.50 9.22
CA LEU A 29 5.38 -3.83 9.02
C LEU A 29 5.71 -4.38 7.64
N LEU A 30 5.44 -3.62 6.59
CA LEU A 30 5.68 -4.06 5.21
C LEU A 30 7.16 -4.28 4.94
N ASP A 31 8.02 -3.42 5.49
CA ASP A 31 9.48 -3.58 5.37
C ASP A 31 10.02 -4.78 6.14
N SER A 32 9.25 -5.33 7.09
CA SER A 32 9.67 -6.48 7.89
C SER A 32 9.53 -7.83 7.18
N PHE A 33 8.84 -7.89 6.06
CA PHE A 33 8.69 -9.15 5.31
C PHE A 33 9.96 -9.46 4.52
N ASP A 34 10.48 -10.68 4.67
CA ASP A 34 11.71 -11.10 4.01
C ASP A 34 11.62 -11.07 2.48
N SER A 35 10.43 -11.31 1.93
CA SER A 35 10.20 -11.31 0.49
C SER A 35 10.04 -9.91 -0.10
N VAL A 36 9.97 -8.89 0.74
CA VAL A 36 9.78 -7.48 0.33
C VAL A 36 11.11 -6.75 0.35
N GLU A 37 11.42 -6.08 -0.77
CA GLU A 37 12.61 -5.24 -0.86
C GLU A 37 12.39 -3.90 -0.17
N LYS A 38 11.28 -3.24 -0.50
CA LYS A 38 10.92 -1.95 0.10
C LYS A 38 9.44 -1.63 -0.17
N PHE A 39 8.94 -0.69 0.61
CA PHE A 39 7.62 -0.10 0.43
C PHE A 39 7.78 1.41 0.22
N GLU A 40 7.07 1.93 -0.79
CA GLU A 40 7.01 3.36 -1.07
C GLU A 40 5.56 3.83 -1.05
N LEU A 41 5.33 5.03 -0.53
CA LEU A 41 4.02 5.66 -0.55
C LEU A 41 4.16 7.08 -1.07
N VAL A 42 3.34 7.40 -2.09
CA VAL A 42 3.31 8.73 -2.70
C VAL A 42 1.95 9.36 -2.47
N ARG A 43 1.94 10.58 -1.94
CA ARG A 43 0.74 11.41 -1.85
C ARG A 43 0.66 12.25 -3.11
N ILE A 44 -0.38 12.04 -3.90
CA ILE A 44 -0.59 12.77 -5.16
C ILE A 44 -1.06 14.19 -4.85
N SER A 45 -0.42 15.18 -5.44
CA SER A 45 -0.70 16.59 -5.19
C SER A 45 -1.34 17.33 -6.37
N SER A 46 -1.25 16.78 -7.58
CA SER A 46 -1.85 17.40 -8.76
C SER A 46 -2.12 16.36 -9.86
N CYS A 47 -3.01 16.71 -10.77
CA CYS A 47 -3.35 15.90 -11.92
C CYS A 47 -3.47 16.82 -13.15
N MET A 48 -2.76 16.49 -14.23
CA MET A 48 -2.76 17.30 -15.45
C MET A 48 -4.15 17.44 -16.07
N GLN A 49 -5.02 16.45 -15.91
CA GLN A 49 -6.36 16.44 -16.48
C GLN A 49 -7.40 17.11 -15.57
N GLY A 50 -7.04 17.64 -14.41
CA GLY A 50 -7.94 18.31 -13.48
C GLY A 50 -8.05 17.63 -12.14
N GLU A 51 -9.17 16.96 -11.85
CA GLU A 51 -9.41 16.32 -10.56
C GLU A 51 -8.48 15.11 -10.35
N ILE A 52 -8.01 14.96 -9.11
CA ILE A 52 -7.17 13.83 -8.71
C ILE A 52 -8.08 12.63 -8.42
N PRO A 53 -7.97 11.53 -9.22
CA PRO A 53 -8.82 10.35 -9.00
C PRO A 53 -8.44 9.57 -7.73
N TYR A 54 -7.14 9.49 -7.43
CA TYR A 54 -6.61 8.81 -6.25
C TYR A 54 -5.53 9.67 -5.62
N HIS A 55 -5.63 9.91 -4.32
CA HIS A 55 -4.68 10.76 -3.61
C HIS A 55 -3.46 10.00 -3.10
N TYR A 56 -3.50 8.67 -3.11
CA TYR A 56 -2.41 7.83 -2.63
C TYR A 56 -2.05 6.74 -3.62
N VAL A 57 -0.75 6.54 -3.79
CA VAL A 57 -0.18 5.44 -4.57
C VAL A 57 0.83 4.71 -3.69
N GLY A 58 0.51 3.47 -3.34
CA GLY A 58 1.45 2.59 -2.63
C GLY A 58 2.16 1.69 -3.62
N ILE A 59 3.46 1.51 -3.47
CA ILE A 59 4.24 0.60 -4.31
C ILE A 59 5.01 -0.35 -3.41
N LEU A 60 4.65 -1.62 -3.50
CA LEU A 60 5.33 -2.69 -2.78
C LEU A 60 6.28 -3.40 -3.74
N HIS A 61 7.59 -3.28 -3.48
CA HIS A 61 8.63 -3.94 -4.27
C HIS A 61 8.91 -5.32 -3.69
N VAL A 62 8.46 -6.35 -4.38
CA VAL A 62 8.60 -7.75 -3.94
C VAL A 62 9.79 -8.36 -4.65
N LYS A 63 10.84 -8.74 -3.90
CA LYS A 63 12.06 -9.32 -4.45
C LYS A 63 11.96 -10.82 -4.67
N ASP A 64 11.09 -11.50 -3.92
CA ASP A 64 10.85 -12.94 -4.04
C ASP A 64 9.35 -13.19 -4.13
N PRO A 65 8.77 -13.14 -5.35
CA PRO A 65 7.33 -13.30 -5.54
C PRO A 65 6.77 -14.63 -5.04
N GLU A 66 7.51 -15.72 -5.23
CA GLU A 66 7.08 -17.05 -4.78
C GLU A 66 6.97 -17.09 -3.25
N ALA A 67 8.00 -16.64 -2.54
CA ALA A 67 8.00 -16.59 -1.08
C ALA A 67 6.92 -15.63 -0.56
N PHE A 68 6.72 -14.50 -1.24
CA PHE A 68 5.67 -13.55 -0.88
C PHE A 68 4.29 -14.19 -0.93
N MET A 69 3.96 -14.80 -2.04
CA MET A 69 2.62 -15.42 -2.23
C MET A 69 2.41 -16.63 -1.34
N LYS A 70 3.48 -17.39 -1.05
CA LYS A 70 3.39 -18.61 -0.26
C LYS A 70 3.41 -18.36 1.24
N ASN A 71 4.26 -17.44 1.71
CA ASN A 71 4.53 -17.26 3.13
C ASN A 71 4.00 -15.95 3.70
N ASP A 72 4.25 -14.83 3.01
CA ASP A 72 4.00 -13.49 3.58
C ASP A 72 2.57 -13.00 3.34
N ALA A 73 2.06 -13.15 2.12
CA ALA A 73 0.70 -12.72 1.80
C ALA A 73 -0.37 -13.44 2.63
N PRO A 74 -0.30 -14.77 2.85
CA PRO A 74 -1.29 -15.47 3.67
C PRO A 74 -1.00 -15.41 5.18
N SER A 75 0.07 -14.75 5.61
CA SER A 75 0.44 -14.70 7.03
C SER A 75 -0.61 -14.00 7.88
N GLN A 76 -0.69 -14.36 9.17
CA GLN A 76 -1.58 -13.69 10.11
C GLN A 76 -1.26 -12.20 10.23
N LYS A 77 0.02 -11.87 10.20
CA LYS A 77 0.52 -10.50 10.23
C LYS A 77 -0.03 -9.67 9.07
N MET A 78 -0.06 -10.24 7.86
CA MET A 78 -0.63 -9.57 6.68
C MET A 78 -2.16 -9.47 6.78
N GLN A 79 -2.83 -10.49 7.29
CA GLN A 79 -4.28 -10.47 7.48
C GLN A 79 -4.70 -9.40 8.48
N ASP A 80 -3.99 -9.29 9.59
CA ASP A 80 -4.26 -8.26 10.60
C ASP A 80 -4.03 -6.86 10.04
N PHE A 81 -2.96 -6.69 9.28
CA PHE A 81 -2.68 -5.44 8.59
C PHE A 81 -3.81 -5.07 7.62
N ALA A 82 -4.22 -6.01 6.76
CA ALA A 82 -5.27 -5.75 5.77
C ALA A 82 -6.60 -5.38 6.42
N ALA A 83 -6.95 -6.03 7.53
CA ALA A 83 -8.17 -5.74 8.28
C ALA A 83 -8.16 -4.30 8.83
N LYS A 84 -7.05 -3.86 9.40
CA LYS A 84 -6.92 -2.50 9.92
C LYS A 84 -6.90 -1.46 8.81
N TRP A 85 -6.09 -1.70 7.77
CA TRP A 85 -5.96 -0.79 6.64
C TRP A 85 -7.31 -0.57 5.95
N SER A 86 -8.11 -1.62 5.78
CA SER A 86 -9.42 -1.52 5.12
C SER A 86 -10.41 -0.61 5.83
N THR A 87 -10.22 -0.35 7.13
CA THR A 87 -11.07 0.59 7.89
C THR A 87 -10.68 2.05 7.65
N MET A 88 -9.51 2.30 7.08
CA MET A 88 -8.94 3.64 6.91
C MET A 88 -9.03 4.15 5.48
N VAL A 89 -9.39 3.31 4.53
CA VAL A 89 -9.40 3.66 3.12
C VAL A 89 -10.80 3.53 2.52
N ASP A 90 -11.05 4.31 1.46
CA ASP A 90 -12.26 4.20 0.67
C ASP A 90 -12.28 2.84 -0.05
N PRO A 91 -13.43 2.13 -0.08
CA PRO A 91 -13.48 0.81 -0.70
C PRO A 91 -13.29 0.80 -2.21
N GLY A 92 -13.31 1.95 -2.87
CA GLY A 92 -13.08 2.07 -4.32
C GLY A 92 -11.61 2.05 -4.72
N PHE A 93 -10.74 1.34 -4.01
CA PHE A 93 -9.32 1.26 -4.35
C PHE A 93 -9.04 0.18 -5.40
N TYR A 94 -7.87 0.32 -6.07
CA TYR A 94 -7.35 -0.70 -6.98
C TYR A 94 -6.02 -1.24 -6.46
N SER A 95 -5.88 -2.56 -6.48
CA SER A 95 -4.62 -3.24 -6.21
C SER A 95 -4.18 -3.94 -7.50
N LEU A 96 -3.10 -3.46 -8.07
CA LEU A 96 -2.60 -3.92 -9.37
C LEU A 96 -1.25 -4.59 -9.18
N THR A 97 -1.00 -5.65 -9.92
CA THR A 97 0.27 -6.36 -9.90
C THR A 97 0.92 -6.29 -11.26
N GLY A 98 2.20 -5.98 -11.31
CA GLY A 98 2.93 -5.87 -12.56
C GLY A 98 4.41 -6.18 -12.39
N GLU A 99 5.10 -6.17 -13.52
CA GLU A 99 6.53 -6.39 -13.58
C GLU A 99 7.24 -5.14 -14.04
N GLU A 100 8.42 -4.93 -13.49
CA GLU A 100 9.28 -3.84 -13.91
C GLU A 100 9.84 -4.14 -15.30
N ILE A 101 9.73 -3.16 -16.21
CA ILE A 101 10.21 -3.32 -17.58
C ILE A 101 11.41 -2.43 -17.91
N TYR A 102 11.81 -1.58 -16.97
CA TYR A 102 12.96 -0.67 -17.15
C TYR A 102 13.81 -0.59 -15.91
#